data_778113ed312623129a4e3b552fd8614f
#
_entry.id   778113ed312623129a4e3b552fd8614f
#
_cell.length_a   1.000
_cell.length_b   1.000
_cell.length_c   1.000
_cell.angle_alpha   90.00
_cell.angle_beta   90.00
_cell.angle_gamma   90.00
#
_symmetry.space_group_name_H-M   'P 1'
#
loop_
_entity.id
_entity.type
_entity.pdbx_description
1 polymer ?
#
loop_
_entity_poly.entity_id
_entity_poly.type
_entity_poly.pdbx_seq_one_letter_code
_entity_poly.pdbx_strand_id
1 'polypeptide(L)'
;MKVCVLGAGGLLGHMLIRVLGQSNDVYGSTREERSSSSPLARFLPQDKWIGEIDASNSESINRVFGFADFDVVINCIGLIKQRNSQVSDGEMMAVNAEFPHQLAQVANSHGTRVIHISTDCVFSGSKGNYVEIDEPDPIDVYGKSKLLGELNDAQNLTLRTSHIGRELTVRKSFIEWLLQHKSGRVDGYGHAIYSGLTTQELSRLIGILLHTNLGITGMFHVSSQPISKLEIINKLNELLNLQIAVTPDSSVQIDRSLNSDKFQLATGLTPNDWDQMLSEFCKDQKSYD
;
A
#
# COMPACT_ATOMS: atom_id res chain seq x y z
N MET A 1 -10.48 -18.38 -2.55
CA MET A 1 -9.18 -18.36 -3.23
C MET A 1 -8.08 -18.49 -2.18
N LYS A 2 -6.93 -19.06 -2.57
CA LYS A 2 -5.74 -19.09 -1.73
C LYS A 2 -4.83 -17.92 -2.10
N VAL A 3 -4.68 -16.98 -1.18
CA VAL A 3 -4.00 -15.70 -1.40
C VAL A 3 -2.79 -15.58 -0.49
N CYS A 4 -1.63 -15.20 -1.04
CA CYS A 4 -0.46 -14.86 -0.22
C CYS A 4 -0.22 -13.35 -0.22
N VAL A 5 -0.10 -12.74 0.95
CA VAL A 5 0.25 -11.32 1.13
C VAL A 5 1.71 -11.23 1.55
N LEU A 6 2.56 -10.75 0.66
CA LEU A 6 3.97 -10.47 0.98
C LEU A 6 4.08 -9.14 1.71
N GLY A 7 4.86 -9.12 2.80
CA GLY A 7 4.94 -7.95 3.67
C GLY A 7 3.74 -7.78 4.59
N ALA A 8 3.20 -8.90 5.11
CA ALA A 8 1.99 -8.96 5.93
C ALA A 8 2.06 -8.10 7.22
N GLY A 9 3.24 -7.80 7.76
CA GLY A 9 3.42 -6.91 8.91
C GLY A 9 3.42 -5.41 8.56
N GLY A 10 3.40 -5.07 7.27
CA GLY A 10 3.43 -3.68 6.79
C GLY A 10 2.09 -2.94 6.90
N LEU A 11 2.11 -1.63 6.55
CA LEU A 11 0.97 -0.72 6.62
C LEU A 11 -0.27 -1.23 5.86
N LEU A 12 -0.09 -1.72 4.64
CA LEU A 12 -1.18 -2.30 3.84
C LEU A 12 -1.33 -3.80 4.11
N GLY A 13 -0.21 -4.53 4.27
CA GLY A 13 -0.22 -5.98 4.35
C GLY A 13 -1.09 -6.53 5.47
N HIS A 14 -1.01 -5.97 6.69
CA HIS A 14 -1.83 -6.44 7.80
C HIS A 14 -3.34 -6.16 7.60
N MET A 15 -3.67 -5.08 6.91
CA MET A 15 -5.06 -4.77 6.60
C MET A 15 -5.61 -5.73 5.53
N LEU A 16 -4.80 -6.09 4.54
CA LEU A 16 -5.17 -7.15 3.57
C LEU A 16 -5.40 -8.49 4.27
N ILE A 17 -4.53 -8.90 5.20
CA ILE A 17 -4.76 -10.12 6.02
C ILE A 17 -6.13 -10.08 6.70
N ARG A 18 -6.48 -8.95 7.33
CA ARG A 18 -7.75 -8.78 8.06
C ARG A 18 -8.98 -8.78 7.16
N VAL A 19 -8.91 -8.08 6.04
CA VAL A 19 -10.06 -7.91 5.14
C VAL A 19 -10.25 -9.15 4.26
N LEU A 20 -9.19 -9.63 3.63
CA LEU A 20 -9.27 -10.78 2.72
C LEU A 20 -9.52 -12.09 3.47
N GLY A 21 -9.03 -12.22 4.70
CA GLY A 21 -9.23 -13.41 5.55
C GLY A 21 -10.70 -13.69 5.89
N GLN A 22 -11.61 -12.75 5.65
CA GLN A 22 -13.05 -12.96 5.86
C GLN A 22 -13.69 -13.84 4.77
N SER A 23 -13.10 -13.91 3.58
CA SER A 23 -13.67 -14.61 2.41
C SER A 23 -12.67 -15.45 1.61
N ASN A 24 -11.41 -15.46 2.01
CA ASN A 24 -10.34 -16.19 1.33
C ASN A 24 -9.46 -16.96 2.31
N ASP A 25 -8.74 -17.95 1.79
CA ASP A 25 -7.69 -18.66 2.50
C ASP A 25 -6.38 -17.85 2.39
N VAL A 26 -6.11 -16.98 3.39
CA VAL A 26 -5.05 -15.98 3.30
C VAL A 26 -3.83 -16.39 4.11
N TYR A 27 -2.68 -16.33 3.45
CA TYR A 27 -1.34 -16.52 3.99
C TYR A 27 -0.61 -15.17 4.01
N GLY A 28 0.33 -15.02 4.94
CA GLY A 28 1.10 -13.78 5.01
C GLY A 28 2.58 -14.04 5.23
N SER A 29 3.43 -13.27 4.55
CA SER A 29 4.88 -13.37 4.74
C SER A 29 5.45 -12.21 5.55
N THR A 30 6.49 -12.51 6.31
CA THR A 30 7.31 -11.53 7.06
C THR A 30 8.79 -11.79 6.84
N ARG A 31 9.62 -10.76 7.04
CA ARG A 31 11.10 -10.90 7.01
C ARG A 31 11.60 -11.77 8.16
N GLU A 32 11.00 -11.60 9.32
CA GLU A 32 11.36 -12.31 10.53
C GLU A 32 10.56 -13.61 10.65
N GLU A 33 11.07 -14.55 11.45
CA GLU A 33 10.30 -15.70 11.87
C GLU A 33 9.04 -15.26 12.65
N ARG A 34 8.08 -16.17 12.71
CA ARG A 34 6.88 -15.92 13.49
C ARG A 34 7.20 -15.76 14.98
N SER A 35 6.68 -14.69 15.56
CA SER A 35 6.66 -14.51 17.00
C SER A 35 5.22 -14.41 17.51
N SER A 36 4.91 -15.14 18.58
CA SER A 36 3.60 -15.04 19.25
C SER A 36 3.38 -13.66 19.90
N SER A 37 4.46 -12.92 20.16
CA SER A 37 4.41 -11.53 20.66
C SER A 37 4.20 -10.50 19.55
N SER A 38 4.26 -10.90 18.27
CA SER A 38 4.00 -10.00 17.16
C SER A 38 2.52 -9.58 17.14
N PRO A 39 2.20 -8.29 17.01
CA PRO A 39 0.81 -7.84 16.87
C PRO A 39 0.08 -8.48 15.67
N LEU A 40 0.81 -8.88 14.62
CA LEU A 40 0.24 -9.59 13.48
C LEU A 40 -0.34 -10.96 13.86
N ALA A 41 0.15 -11.60 14.93
CA ALA A 41 -0.36 -12.89 15.39
C ALA A 41 -1.84 -12.86 15.83
N ARG A 42 -2.39 -11.66 16.08
CA ARG A 42 -3.83 -11.48 16.34
C ARG A 42 -4.69 -11.77 15.10
N PHE A 43 -4.13 -11.61 13.90
CA PHE A 43 -4.86 -11.63 12.62
C PHE A 43 -4.44 -12.79 11.71
N LEU A 44 -3.22 -13.32 11.88
CA LEU A 44 -2.65 -14.35 11.04
C LEU A 44 -2.32 -15.62 11.87
N PRO A 45 -3.05 -16.74 11.64
CA PRO A 45 -2.78 -18.01 12.28
C PRO A 45 -1.37 -18.53 11.98
N GLN A 46 -0.87 -19.42 12.85
CA GLN A 46 0.50 -19.94 12.73
C GLN A 46 0.73 -20.72 11.43
N ASP A 47 -0.21 -21.55 11.06
CA ASP A 47 -0.19 -22.38 9.85
C ASP A 47 -0.32 -21.60 8.54
N LYS A 48 -0.63 -20.30 8.64
CA LYS A 48 -0.72 -19.36 7.50
C LYS A 48 0.44 -18.37 7.44
N TRP A 49 1.39 -18.47 8.36
CA TRP A 49 2.51 -17.53 8.47
C TRP A 49 3.77 -18.08 7.79
N ILE A 50 4.28 -17.35 6.81
CA ILE A 50 5.52 -17.66 6.08
C ILE A 50 6.62 -16.71 6.57
N GLY A 51 7.51 -17.20 7.42
CA GLY A 51 8.64 -16.41 7.95
C GLY A 51 9.84 -16.38 7.01
N GLU A 52 10.79 -15.51 7.32
CA GLU A 52 12.12 -15.40 6.68
C GLU A 52 12.06 -15.13 5.17
N ILE A 53 11.11 -14.30 4.74
CA ILE A 53 11.02 -13.84 3.35
C ILE A 53 11.72 -12.50 3.25
N ASP A 54 12.96 -12.53 2.73
CA ASP A 54 13.77 -11.34 2.47
C ASP A 54 13.77 -11.02 0.97
N ALA A 55 13.20 -9.87 0.60
CA ALA A 55 13.12 -9.41 -0.79
C ALA A 55 14.48 -9.03 -1.39
N SER A 56 15.55 -8.89 -0.59
CA SER A 56 16.90 -8.75 -1.10
C SER A 56 17.57 -10.08 -1.48
N ASN A 57 16.94 -11.21 -1.11
CA ASN A 57 17.40 -12.56 -1.42
C ASN A 57 16.36 -13.30 -2.28
N SER A 58 16.65 -13.45 -3.56
CA SER A 58 15.77 -14.10 -4.54
C SER A 58 15.42 -15.57 -4.18
N GLU A 59 16.30 -16.29 -3.48
CA GLU A 59 16.03 -17.65 -3.03
C GLU A 59 14.85 -17.73 -2.06
N SER A 60 14.58 -16.64 -1.31
CA SER A 60 13.47 -16.58 -0.38
C SER A 60 12.10 -16.66 -1.08
N ILE A 61 12.02 -16.30 -2.36
CA ILE A 61 10.79 -16.42 -3.17
C ILE A 61 10.36 -17.89 -3.27
N ASN A 62 11.30 -18.80 -3.47
CA ASN A 62 11.00 -20.23 -3.59
C ASN A 62 10.37 -20.80 -2.31
N ARG A 63 10.67 -20.24 -1.14
CA ARG A 63 10.02 -20.64 0.13
C ARG A 63 8.53 -20.32 0.12
N VAL A 64 8.12 -19.20 -0.50
CA VAL A 64 6.69 -18.83 -0.63
C VAL A 64 5.95 -19.94 -1.39
N PHE A 65 6.46 -20.32 -2.56
CA PHE A 65 5.81 -21.32 -3.42
C PHE A 65 6.02 -22.76 -2.94
N GLY A 66 7.02 -23.03 -2.10
CA GLY A 66 7.17 -24.30 -1.39
C GLY A 66 6.17 -24.49 -0.24
N PHE A 67 5.51 -23.42 0.20
CA PHE A 67 4.59 -23.46 1.33
C PHE A 67 3.16 -23.89 0.93
N ALA A 68 2.68 -23.40 -0.20
CA ALA A 68 1.37 -23.75 -0.77
C ALA A 68 1.26 -23.29 -2.23
N ASP A 69 0.34 -23.91 -2.98
CA ASP A 69 -0.07 -23.39 -4.29
C ASP A 69 -1.03 -22.22 -4.10
N PHE A 70 -0.65 -21.04 -4.58
CA PHE A 70 -1.44 -19.82 -4.48
C PHE A 70 -2.14 -19.48 -5.80
N ASP A 71 -3.38 -19.02 -5.72
CA ASP A 71 -4.08 -18.42 -6.87
C ASP A 71 -3.51 -17.03 -7.18
N VAL A 72 -3.22 -16.25 -6.12
CA VAL A 72 -2.72 -14.88 -6.22
C VAL A 72 -1.69 -14.60 -5.12
N VAL A 73 -0.63 -13.89 -5.49
CA VAL A 73 0.33 -13.26 -4.56
C VAL A 73 0.17 -11.75 -4.64
N ILE A 74 -0.06 -11.09 -3.50
CA ILE A 74 -0.14 -9.63 -3.40
C ILE A 74 1.17 -9.12 -2.84
N ASN A 75 1.94 -8.38 -3.64
CA ASN A 75 3.23 -7.82 -3.22
C ASN A 75 3.07 -6.44 -2.60
N CYS A 76 3.10 -6.38 -1.26
CA CYS A 76 3.12 -5.16 -0.46
C CYS A 76 4.51 -4.82 0.10
N ILE A 77 5.55 -5.58 -0.30
CA ILE A 77 6.92 -5.28 0.12
C ILE A 77 7.41 -4.04 -0.61
N GLY A 78 8.02 -3.13 0.13
CA GLY A 78 8.68 -1.96 -0.40
C GLY A 78 9.47 -1.23 0.68
N LEU A 79 10.64 -0.71 0.31
CA LEU A 79 11.48 0.12 1.17
C LEU A 79 11.22 1.59 0.89
N ILE A 80 11.10 2.38 1.96
CA ILE A 80 10.92 3.84 1.92
C ILE A 80 12.02 4.46 2.77
N LYS A 81 12.84 5.35 2.18
CA LYS A 81 14.00 5.99 2.86
C LYS A 81 13.58 6.81 4.09
N GLN A 82 12.42 7.43 4.05
CA GLN A 82 11.87 8.21 5.17
C GLN A 82 11.60 7.37 6.44
N ARG A 83 11.40 6.07 6.29
CA ARG A 83 11.17 5.15 7.42
C ARG A 83 12.47 4.59 8.00
N ASN A 84 13.52 4.50 7.19
CA ASN A 84 14.81 3.99 7.61
C ASN A 84 15.93 4.72 6.85
N SER A 85 16.57 5.69 7.51
CA SER A 85 17.68 6.47 6.97
C SER A 85 18.94 5.64 6.66
N GLN A 86 18.98 4.38 7.09
CA GLN A 86 20.11 3.46 6.86
C GLN A 86 19.95 2.63 5.58
N VAL A 87 18.77 2.65 4.93
CA VAL A 87 18.56 1.93 3.66
C VAL A 87 19.42 2.58 2.57
N SER A 88 20.30 1.81 1.97
CA SER A 88 21.09 2.24 0.82
C SER A 88 20.24 2.29 -0.45
N ASP A 89 20.68 3.09 -1.42
CA ASP A 89 20.01 3.15 -2.72
C ASP A 89 20.04 1.77 -3.43
N GLY A 90 21.14 0.99 -3.25
CA GLY A 90 21.26 -0.37 -3.77
C GLY A 90 20.23 -1.33 -3.18
N GLU A 91 20.03 -1.31 -1.86
CA GLU A 91 18.98 -2.12 -1.21
C GLU A 91 17.57 -1.71 -1.68
N MET A 92 17.35 -0.41 -1.88
CA MET A 92 16.09 0.09 -2.39
C MET A 92 15.83 -0.39 -3.82
N MET A 93 16.86 -0.42 -4.68
CA MET A 93 16.75 -0.97 -6.03
C MET A 93 16.51 -2.48 -6.01
N ALA A 94 17.24 -3.24 -5.21
CA ALA A 94 17.03 -4.69 -5.10
C ALA A 94 15.59 -5.04 -4.68
N VAL A 95 15.07 -4.34 -3.65
CA VAL A 95 13.74 -4.65 -3.09
C VAL A 95 12.59 -4.05 -3.90
N ASN A 96 12.72 -2.82 -4.37
CA ASN A 96 11.61 -2.13 -5.03
C ASN A 96 11.58 -2.35 -6.55
N ALA A 97 12.75 -2.57 -7.18
CA ALA A 97 12.84 -2.71 -8.63
C ALA A 97 13.06 -4.17 -9.07
N GLU A 98 14.03 -4.88 -8.53
CA GLU A 98 14.41 -6.22 -9.01
C GLU A 98 13.46 -7.32 -8.48
N PHE A 99 13.19 -7.31 -7.17
CA PHE A 99 12.36 -8.32 -6.52
C PHE A 99 10.96 -8.50 -7.14
N PRO A 100 10.20 -7.45 -7.50
CA PRO A 100 8.89 -7.64 -8.14
C PRO A 100 8.95 -8.45 -9.43
N HIS A 101 9.96 -8.25 -10.28
CA HIS A 101 10.14 -9.00 -11.53
C HIS A 101 10.56 -10.45 -11.26
N GLN A 102 11.46 -10.69 -10.32
CA GLN A 102 11.84 -12.04 -9.90
C GLN A 102 10.64 -12.79 -9.32
N LEU A 103 9.85 -12.14 -8.48
CA LEU A 103 8.61 -12.68 -7.93
C LEU A 103 7.63 -13.06 -9.06
N ALA A 104 7.41 -12.16 -10.01
CA ALA A 104 6.51 -12.41 -11.14
C ALA A 104 6.98 -13.59 -11.99
N GLN A 105 8.28 -13.69 -12.26
CA GLN A 105 8.84 -14.82 -13.01
C GLN A 105 8.59 -16.17 -12.32
N VAL A 106 8.84 -16.25 -11.00
CA VAL A 106 8.61 -17.47 -10.23
C VAL A 106 7.11 -17.75 -10.12
N ALA A 107 6.29 -16.75 -9.77
CA ALA A 107 4.85 -16.90 -9.66
C ALA A 107 4.23 -17.44 -10.97
N ASN A 108 4.61 -16.87 -12.10
CA ASN A 108 4.12 -17.29 -13.42
C ASN A 108 4.46 -18.75 -13.73
N SER A 109 5.64 -19.24 -13.31
CA SER A 109 6.01 -20.65 -13.47
C SER A 109 5.15 -21.61 -12.64
N HIS A 110 4.52 -21.12 -11.58
CA HIS A 110 3.54 -21.84 -10.75
C HIS A 110 2.08 -21.59 -11.16
N GLY A 111 1.83 -20.86 -12.26
CA GLY A 111 0.47 -20.48 -12.66
C GLY A 111 -0.19 -19.46 -11.71
N THR A 112 0.59 -18.84 -10.84
CA THR A 112 0.15 -17.87 -9.85
C THR A 112 0.25 -16.45 -10.41
N ARG A 113 -0.75 -15.63 -10.16
CA ARG A 113 -0.78 -14.23 -10.55
C ARG A 113 -0.20 -13.33 -9.46
N VAL A 114 0.51 -12.26 -9.86
CA VAL A 114 0.97 -11.22 -8.93
C VAL A 114 0.11 -9.96 -9.07
N ILE A 115 -0.33 -9.43 -7.92
CA ILE A 115 -0.83 -8.06 -7.78
C ILE A 115 0.27 -7.25 -7.09
N HIS A 116 0.88 -6.31 -7.82
CA HIS A 116 1.95 -5.46 -7.32
C HIS A 116 1.44 -4.08 -6.92
N ILE A 117 1.76 -3.64 -5.71
CA ILE A 117 1.40 -2.30 -5.23
C ILE A 117 2.52 -1.32 -5.56
N SER A 118 2.25 -0.40 -6.47
CA SER A 118 3.12 0.72 -6.84
C SER A 118 2.66 2.02 -6.16
N THR A 119 3.15 3.17 -6.59
CA THR A 119 3.00 4.46 -5.90
C THR A 119 2.72 5.61 -6.86
N ASP A 120 2.06 6.67 -6.37
CA ASP A 120 1.94 7.98 -7.02
C ASP A 120 3.28 8.73 -7.09
N CYS A 121 4.28 8.34 -6.28
CA CYS A 121 5.63 8.93 -6.30
C CYS A 121 6.43 8.62 -7.57
N VAL A 122 5.91 7.82 -8.50
CA VAL A 122 6.45 7.70 -9.86
C VAL A 122 6.30 9.00 -10.65
N PHE A 123 5.47 9.93 -10.17
CA PHE A 123 5.29 11.26 -10.73
C PHE A 123 5.91 12.34 -9.83
N SER A 124 6.41 13.42 -10.45
CA SER A 124 6.98 14.56 -9.73
C SER A 124 5.94 15.33 -8.91
N GLY A 125 4.71 15.36 -9.38
CA GLY A 125 3.63 16.16 -8.80
C GLY A 125 3.55 17.59 -9.37
N SER A 126 4.12 17.83 -10.55
CA SER A 126 4.07 19.13 -11.24
C SER A 126 2.74 19.36 -11.99
N LYS A 127 2.03 18.29 -12.35
CA LYS A 127 0.83 18.31 -13.21
C LYS A 127 -0.48 18.09 -12.42
N GLY A 128 -0.53 17.07 -11.56
CA GLY A 128 -1.76 16.55 -10.97
C GLY A 128 -2.66 15.78 -11.95
N ASN A 129 -3.64 15.10 -11.41
CA ASN A 129 -4.62 14.29 -12.17
C ASN A 129 -3.98 13.40 -13.25
N TYR A 130 -2.89 12.71 -12.86
CA TYR A 130 -2.13 11.86 -13.77
C TYR A 130 -2.94 10.64 -14.22
N VAL A 131 -2.84 10.33 -15.52
CA VAL A 131 -3.41 9.13 -16.15
C VAL A 131 -2.29 8.11 -16.43
N GLU A 132 -2.64 6.84 -16.73
CA GLU A 132 -1.66 5.76 -16.90
C GLU A 132 -0.74 5.94 -18.11
N ILE A 133 -1.14 6.74 -19.08
CA ILE A 133 -0.33 7.07 -20.28
C ILE A 133 0.59 8.28 -20.09
N ASP A 134 0.49 9.00 -18.97
CA ASP A 134 1.42 10.08 -18.66
C ASP A 134 2.82 9.50 -18.42
N GLU A 135 3.85 10.19 -18.94
CA GLU A 135 5.24 9.80 -18.73
C GLU A 135 5.63 9.99 -17.27
N PRO A 136 6.08 8.93 -16.56
CA PRO A 136 6.55 9.06 -15.18
C PRO A 136 7.84 9.89 -15.11
N ASP A 137 7.91 10.78 -14.12
CA ASP A 137 9.02 11.70 -13.89
C ASP A 137 9.46 11.78 -12.42
N PRO A 138 9.78 10.62 -11.78
CA PRO A 138 10.06 10.55 -10.35
C PRO A 138 11.30 11.38 -9.96
N ILE A 139 11.18 12.15 -8.88
CA ILE A 139 12.22 13.08 -8.43
C ILE A 139 13.24 12.47 -7.47
N ASP A 140 12.93 11.33 -6.86
CA ASP A 140 13.78 10.68 -5.86
C ASP A 140 14.04 9.20 -6.19
N VAL A 141 14.98 8.59 -5.47
CA VAL A 141 15.36 7.18 -5.64
C VAL A 141 14.19 6.24 -5.33
N TYR A 142 13.33 6.59 -4.39
CA TYR A 142 12.16 5.79 -4.05
C TYR A 142 11.19 5.70 -5.26
N GLY A 143 10.78 6.84 -5.79
CA GLY A 143 9.91 6.86 -6.97
C GLY A 143 10.51 6.14 -8.17
N LYS A 144 11.83 6.35 -8.42
CA LYS A 144 12.56 5.66 -9.51
C LYS A 144 12.59 4.15 -9.31
N SER A 145 12.89 3.67 -8.09
CA SER A 145 12.95 2.25 -7.80
C SER A 145 11.58 1.59 -7.90
N LYS A 146 10.50 2.26 -7.45
CA LYS A 146 9.13 1.76 -7.59
C LYS A 146 8.68 1.69 -9.05
N LEU A 147 9.02 2.72 -9.85
CA LEU A 147 8.73 2.74 -11.28
C LEU A 147 9.40 1.56 -12.00
N LEU A 148 10.67 1.31 -11.71
CA LEU A 148 11.41 0.20 -12.31
C LEU A 148 10.90 -1.18 -11.91
N GLY A 149 10.21 -1.30 -10.78
CA GLY A 149 9.60 -2.55 -10.31
C GLY A 149 8.17 -2.78 -10.78
N GLU A 150 7.59 -1.89 -11.57
CA GLU A 150 6.22 -2.05 -12.07
C GLU A 150 6.12 -3.19 -13.08
N LEU A 151 5.15 -4.07 -12.86
CA LEU A 151 4.84 -5.19 -13.75
C LEU A 151 3.81 -4.71 -14.78
N ASN A 152 4.21 -4.63 -16.03
CA ASN A 152 3.33 -4.22 -17.13
C ASN A 152 3.29 -5.31 -18.20
N ASP A 153 2.70 -6.44 -17.84
CA ASP A 153 2.59 -7.63 -18.67
C ASP A 153 1.13 -8.14 -18.72
N ALA A 154 0.89 -9.17 -19.52
CA ALA A 154 -0.43 -9.74 -19.75
C ALA A 154 -0.90 -10.73 -18.65
N GLN A 155 -0.11 -10.98 -17.61
CA GLN A 155 -0.41 -11.94 -16.54
C GLN A 155 -0.62 -11.26 -15.20
N ASN A 156 0.15 -10.22 -14.91
CA ASN A 156 0.21 -9.56 -13.62
C ASN A 156 -0.58 -8.24 -13.61
N LEU A 157 -0.82 -7.72 -12.42
CA LEU A 157 -1.52 -6.46 -12.21
C LEU A 157 -0.69 -5.53 -11.35
N THR A 158 -0.38 -4.33 -11.83
CA THR A 158 0.21 -3.26 -11.03
C THR A 158 -0.86 -2.22 -10.69
N LEU A 159 -0.99 -1.91 -9.40
CA LEU A 159 -1.84 -0.84 -8.90
C LEU A 159 -0.98 0.33 -8.44
N ARG A 160 -0.96 1.42 -9.21
CA ARG A 160 -0.40 2.71 -8.75
C ARG A 160 -1.41 3.35 -7.81
N THR A 161 -1.03 3.57 -6.58
CA THR A 161 -1.88 4.15 -5.56
C THR A 161 -1.04 4.82 -4.48
N SER A 162 -1.68 5.52 -3.58
CA SER A 162 -1.10 5.92 -2.31
C SER A 162 -2.09 5.59 -1.22
N HIS A 163 -1.62 5.36 0.00
CA HIS A 163 -2.53 4.95 1.06
C HIS A 163 -2.09 5.42 2.44
N ILE A 164 -3.06 5.66 3.30
CA ILE A 164 -2.88 5.99 4.71
C ILE A 164 -3.55 4.94 5.59
N GLY A 165 -2.99 4.72 6.78
CA GLY A 165 -3.53 3.76 7.73
C GLY A 165 -2.69 3.66 9.00
N ARG A 166 -3.11 2.80 9.92
CA ARG A 166 -2.36 2.47 11.14
C ARG A 166 -1.22 1.50 10.84
N GLU A 167 -0.20 1.53 11.65
CA GLU A 167 0.92 0.56 11.62
C GLU A 167 0.86 -0.34 12.87
N LEU A 168 1.21 -1.61 12.70
CA LEU A 168 1.26 -2.54 13.83
C LEU A 168 2.47 -2.30 14.75
N THR A 169 3.62 -1.90 14.18
CA THR A 169 4.89 -1.90 14.91
C THR A 169 5.67 -0.58 14.81
N VAL A 170 5.97 -0.11 13.62
CA VAL A 170 6.98 0.95 13.40
C VAL A 170 6.51 2.34 13.82
N ARG A 171 5.24 2.64 13.69
CA ARG A 171 4.56 3.90 14.10
C ARG A 171 5.23 5.18 13.58
N LYS A 172 5.64 5.18 12.29
CA LYS A 172 6.26 6.34 11.61
C LYS A 172 5.47 6.86 10.42
N SER A 173 4.32 6.24 10.09
CA SER A 173 3.46 6.70 8.99
C SER A 173 2.77 8.03 9.31
N PHE A 174 2.16 8.63 8.29
CA PHE A 174 1.43 9.89 8.41
C PHE A 174 0.38 9.87 9.53
N ILE A 175 -0.40 8.80 9.64
CA ILE A 175 -1.41 8.66 10.69
C ILE A 175 -0.77 8.54 12.07
N GLU A 176 0.27 7.72 12.21
CA GLU A 176 0.95 7.55 13.50
C GLU A 176 1.63 8.86 13.94
N TRP A 177 2.23 9.59 12.97
CA TRP A 177 2.77 10.91 13.23
C TRP A 177 1.69 11.89 13.73
N LEU A 178 0.52 11.92 13.08
CA LEU A 178 -0.57 12.80 13.49
C LEU A 178 -1.07 12.47 14.91
N LEU A 179 -1.23 11.19 15.22
CA LEU A 179 -1.67 10.73 16.56
C LEU A 179 -0.68 11.10 17.67
N GLN A 180 0.62 11.11 17.37
CA GLN A 180 1.66 11.53 18.31
C GLN A 180 1.63 13.04 18.62
N HIS A 181 0.99 13.85 17.76
CA HIS A 181 0.84 15.28 17.94
C HIS A 181 -0.49 15.69 18.61
N LYS A 182 -1.20 14.74 19.20
CA LYS A 182 -2.44 15.02 19.97
C LYS A 182 -2.20 16.13 20.99
N SER A 183 -3.11 17.12 21.03
CA SER A 183 -3.05 18.33 21.87
C SER A 183 -1.81 19.24 21.60
N GLY A 184 -1.14 19.02 20.47
CA GLY A 184 0.03 19.78 20.05
C GLY A 184 -0.27 20.76 18.91
N ARG A 185 0.77 21.04 18.10
CA ARG A 185 0.70 21.92 16.93
C ARG A 185 1.38 21.24 15.74
N VAL A 186 0.79 21.38 14.56
CA VAL A 186 1.37 20.90 13.28
C VAL A 186 1.12 21.92 12.18
N ASP A 187 1.98 21.90 11.16
CA ASP A 187 1.72 22.60 9.89
C ASP A 187 0.99 21.67 8.92
N GLY A 188 -0.04 22.21 8.27
CA GLY A 188 -0.84 21.51 7.27
C GLY A 188 -0.61 22.10 5.88
N TYR A 189 -0.06 21.30 4.96
CA TYR A 189 0.23 21.74 3.60
C TYR A 189 -1.04 21.82 2.76
N GLY A 190 -1.49 23.06 2.45
CA GLY A 190 -2.71 23.31 1.69
C GLY A 190 -2.60 23.00 0.20
N HIS A 191 -1.38 23.00 -0.36
CA HIS A 191 -1.10 22.71 -1.77
C HIS A 191 -0.32 21.41 -1.98
N ALA A 192 -0.20 20.54 -0.98
CA ALA A 192 0.27 19.18 -1.15
C ALA A 192 -0.95 18.27 -1.40
N ILE A 193 -1.31 18.15 -2.68
CA ILE A 193 -2.50 17.42 -3.13
C ILE A 193 -2.19 15.94 -3.32
N TYR A 194 -3.15 15.13 -2.96
CA TYR A 194 -3.06 13.70 -2.88
C TYR A 194 -4.43 13.07 -3.16
N SER A 195 -4.49 11.89 -3.76
CA SER A 195 -5.74 11.21 -4.10
C SER A 195 -5.77 9.75 -3.64
N GLY A 196 -5.00 9.43 -2.61
CA GLY A 196 -4.86 8.06 -2.12
C GLY A 196 -6.13 7.53 -1.43
N LEU A 197 -5.96 6.41 -0.78
CA LEU A 197 -7.03 5.67 -0.11
C LEU A 197 -6.65 5.41 1.36
N THR A 198 -7.61 5.01 2.19
CA THR A 198 -7.27 4.31 3.42
C THR A 198 -6.87 2.87 3.11
N THR A 199 -6.05 2.26 3.96
CA THR A 199 -5.68 0.84 3.81
C THR A 199 -6.90 -0.07 3.83
N GLN A 200 -7.95 0.26 4.58
CA GLN A 200 -9.23 -0.47 4.58
C GLN A 200 -9.89 -0.44 3.20
N GLU A 201 -10.01 0.75 2.61
CA GLU A 201 -10.64 0.90 1.32
C GLU A 201 -9.87 0.20 0.20
N LEU A 202 -8.54 0.36 0.17
CA LEU A 202 -7.71 -0.34 -0.80
C LEU A 202 -7.84 -1.86 -0.65
N SER A 203 -7.87 -2.37 0.59
CA SER A 203 -8.06 -3.80 0.86
C SER A 203 -9.44 -4.29 0.44
N ARG A 204 -10.49 -3.47 0.64
CA ARG A 204 -11.86 -3.76 0.18
C ARG A 204 -11.91 -3.88 -1.35
N LEU A 205 -11.33 -2.92 -2.06
CA LEU A 205 -11.29 -2.93 -3.54
C LEU A 205 -10.52 -4.15 -4.06
N ILE A 206 -9.36 -4.46 -3.50
CA ILE A 206 -8.59 -5.66 -3.87
C ILE A 206 -9.42 -6.92 -3.59
N GLY A 207 -10.12 -6.98 -2.45
CA GLY A 207 -10.99 -8.11 -2.12
C GLY A 207 -12.09 -8.34 -3.15
N ILE A 208 -12.73 -7.27 -3.64
CA ILE A 208 -13.74 -7.38 -4.70
C ILE A 208 -13.10 -7.81 -6.02
N LEU A 209 -11.95 -7.21 -6.39
CA LEU A 209 -11.21 -7.58 -7.60
C LEU A 209 -10.90 -9.07 -7.67
N LEU A 210 -10.51 -9.68 -6.55
CA LEU A 210 -10.20 -11.11 -6.49
C LEU A 210 -11.39 -11.99 -6.88
N HIS A 211 -12.63 -11.54 -6.64
CA HIS A 211 -13.82 -12.34 -6.91
C HIS A 211 -14.57 -11.95 -8.19
N THR A 212 -14.36 -10.75 -8.73
CA THR A 212 -15.14 -10.23 -9.85
C THR A 212 -14.34 -9.95 -11.12
N ASN A 213 -13.08 -9.54 -10.98
CA ASN A 213 -12.28 -8.99 -12.07
C ASN A 213 -10.87 -9.58 -12.17
N LEU A 214 -10.70 -10.87 -11.89
CA LEU A 214 -9.39 -11.52 -11.96
C LEU A 214 -8.69 -11.44 -13.33
N GLY A 215 -9.45 -11.18 -14.40
CA GLY A 215 -8.90 -11.11 -15.75
C GLY A 215 -8.21 -9.78 -16.11
N ILE A 216 -8.32 -8.71 -15.28
CA ILE A 216 -7.65 -7.45 -15.60
C ILE A 216 -6.14 -7.57 -15.35
N THR A 217 -5.32 -7.11 -16.30
CA THR A 217 -3.85 -7.20 -16.28
C THR A 217 -3.22 -5.87 -16.68
N GLY A 218 -1.92 -5.74 -16.48
CA GLY A 218 -1.19 -4.51 -16.76
C GLY A 218 -1.29 -3.48 -15.62
N MET A 219 -1.34 -2.20 -15.95
CA MET A 219 -1.25 -1.12 -14.96
C MET A 219 -2.52 -0.31 -14.86
N PHE A 220 -2.93 -0.02 -13.62
CA PHE A 220 -4.06 0.83 -13.29
C PHE A 220 -3.74 1.80 -12.15
N HIS A 221 -4.28 3.01 -12.26
CA HIS A 221 -4.34 3.94 -11.15
C HIS A 221 -5.56 3.64 -10.28
N VAL A 222 -5.36 3.57 -8.96
CA VAL A 222 -6.45 3.37 -7.99
C VAL A 222 -6.41 4.51 -6.99
N SER A 223 -7.38 5.41 -7.10
CA SER A 223 -7.40 6.66 -6.35
C SER A 223 -8.82 7.11 -6.04
N SER A 224 -8.98 7.86 -4.95
CA SER A 224 -10.18 8.62 -4.62
C SER A 224 -10.07 10.06 -5.14
N GLN A 225 -10.95 10.94 -4.69
CA GLN A 225 -10.91 12.35 -5.04
C GLN A 225 -9.64 13.03 -4.52
N PRO A 226 -9.07 13.99 -5.27
CA PRO A 226 -7.95 14.80 -4.77
C PRO A 226 -8.32 15.54 -3.48
N ILE A 227 -7.38 15.57 -2.52
CA ILE A 227 -7.52 16.25 -1.25
C ILE A 227 -6.16 16.80 -0.81
N SER A 228 -6.12 17.92 -0.12
CA SER A 228 -4.89 18.44 0.48
C SER A 228 -4.52 17.71 1.77
N LYS A 229 -3.24 17.68 2.11
CA LYS A 229 -2.80 17.16 3.42
C LYS A 229 -3.38 17.96 4.58
N LEU A 230 -3.56 19.27 4.42
CA LEU A 230 -4.23 20.11 5.39
C LEU A 230 -5.66 19.64 5.67
N GLU A 231 -6.44 19.36 4.62
CA GLU A 231 -7.83 18.89 4.78
C GLU A 231 -7.90 17.53 5.45
N ILE A 232 -7.01 16.58 5.08
CA ILE A 232 -6.96 15.26 5.76
C ILE A 232 -6.66 15.44 7.25
N ILE A 233 -5.68 16.29 7.61
CA ILE A 233 -5.35 16.58 9.00
C ILE A 233 -6.55 17.16 9.75
N ASN A 234 -7.25 18.14 9.16
CA ASN A 234 -8.41 18.77 9.80
C ASN A 234 -9.55 17.76 10.02
N LYS A 235 -9.88 16.96 9.00
CA LYS A 235 -10.92 15.91 9.10
C LYS A 235 -10.57 14.87 10.19
N LEU A 236 -9.34 14.38 10.24
CA LEU A 236 -8.89 13.43 11.26
C LEU A 236 -8.84 14.06 12.66
N ASN A 237 -8.42 15.32 12.75
CA ASN A 237 -8.39 16.07 14.00
C ASN A 237 -9.79 16.19 14.62
N GLU A 238 -10.80 16.47 13.80
CA GLU A 238 -12.20 16.52 14.20
C GLU A 238 -12.73 15.13 14.58
N LEU A 239 -12.64 14.16 13.67
CA LEU A 239 -13.21 12.81 13.85
C LEU A 239 -12.63 12.06 15.05
N LEU A 240 -11.35 12.24 15.34
CA LEU A 240 -10.62 11.56 16.43
C LEU A 240 -10.51 12.45 17.68
N ASN A 241 -11.04 13.68 17.67
CA ASN A 241 -10.94 14.65 18.76
C ASN A 241 -9.49 14.82 19.26
N LEU A 242 -8.56 15.05 18.31
CA LEU A 242 -7.12 15.12 18.63
C LEU A 242 -6.70 16.44 19.28
N GLN A 243 -7.50 17.50 19.15
CA GLN A 243 -7.23 18.84 19.71
C GLN A 243 -5.89 19.44 19.21
N ILE A 244 -5.54 19.17 17.96
CA ILE A 244 -4.32 19.67 17.34
C ILE A 244 -4.56 21.09 16.81
N ALA A 245 -3.68 22.04 17.14
CA ALA A 245 -3.64 23.36 16.52
C ALA A 245 -2.97 23.25 15.13
N VAL A 246 -3.75 23.29 14.07
CA VAL A 246 -3.26 23.15 12.69
C VAL A 246 -3.01 24.53 12.10
N THR A 247 -1.77 24.79 11.64
CA THR A 247 -1.39 26.01 10.94
C THR A 247 -1.32 25.73 9.44
N PRO A 248 -2.11 26.43 8.59
CA PRO A 248 -1.99 26.29 7.15
C PRO A 248 -0.60 26.70 6.65
N ASP A 249 0.02 25.88 5.82
CA ASP A 249 1.31 26.13 5.17
C ASP A 249 1.17 25.97 3.65
N SER A 250 1.56 27.01 2.89
CA SER A 250 1.54 27.05 1.43
C SER A 250 2.93 26.91 0.79
N SER A 251 3.96 26.63 1.57
CA SER A 251 5.35 26.55 1.09
C SER A 251 5.60 25.34 0.19
N VAL A 252 4.83 24.24 0.35
CA VAL A 252 4.91 23.03 -0.47
C VAL A 252 3.80 23.05 -1.51
N GLN A 253 4.21 23.04 -2.80
CA GLN A 253 3.28 22.96 -3.93
C GLN A 253 3.59 21.68 -4.72
N ILE A 254 2.75 20.68 -4.56
CA ILE A 254 2.90 19.38 -5.21
C ILE A 254 1.52 18.75 -5.39
N ASP A 255 1.22 18.27 -6.59
CA ASP A 255 -0.03 17.58 -6.89
C ASP A 255 0.28 16.23 -7.54
N ARG A 256 0.23 15.16 -6.73
CA ARG A 256 0.39 13.78 -7.17
C ARG A 256 -0.95 13.04 -7.29
N SER A 257 -2.03 13.78 -7.48
CA SER A 257 -3.33 13.13 -7.68
C SER A 257 -3.31 12.28 -8.95
N LEU A 258 -3.91 11.10 -8.84
CA LEU A 258 -4.09 10.13 -9.92
C LEU A 258 -5.53 10.16 -10.39
N ASN A 259 -5.73 9.96 -11.68
CA ASN A 259 -7.03 9.68 -12.28
C ASN A 259 -7.24 8.16 -12.31
N SER A 260 -8.37 7.68 -11.79
CA SER A 260 -8.72 6.26 -11.76
C SER A 260 -9.84 5.86 -12.73
N ASP A 261 -10.15 6.67 -13.72
CA ASP A 261 -11.25 6.39 -14.67
C ASP A 261 -11.03 5.06 -15.41
N LYS A 262 -9.81 4.77 -15.82
CA LYS A 262 -9.47 3.49 -16.47
C LYS A 262 -9.80 2.30 -15.57
N PHE A 263 -9.46 2.38 -14.28
CA PHE A 263 -9.78 1.33 -13.31
C PHE A 263 -11.28 1.19 -13.12
N GLN A 264 -12.01 2.29 -12.95
CA GLN A 264 -13.45 2.29 -12.77
C GLN A 264 -14.18 1.72 -13.99
N LEU A 265 -13.77 2.10 -15.19
CA LEU A 265 -14.34 1.59 -16.45
C LEU A 265 -14.07 0.09 -16.63
N ALA A 266 -12.87 -0.38 -16.30
CA ALA A 266 -12.49 -1.77 -16.47
C ALA A 266 -13.13 -2.72 -15.44
N THR A 267 -13.39 -2.22 -14.23
CA THR A 267 -13.83 -3.05 -13.10
C THR A 267 -15.26 -2.80 -12.63
N GLY A 268 -15.82 -1.63 -12.94
CA GLY A 268 -17.05 -1.15 -12.35
C GLY A 268 -16.94 -0.72 -10.88
N LEU A 269 -15.71 -0.68 -10.33
CA LEU A 269 -15.45 -0.35 -8.92
C LEU A 269 -15.10 1.13 -8.79
N THR A 270 -15.84 1.84 -7.95
CA THR A 270 -15.53 3.22 -7.57
C THR A 270 -15.03 3.25 -6.13
N PRO A 271 -13.85 3.83 -5.87
CA PRO A 271 -13.40 4.07 -4.50
C PRO A 271 -14.37 4.98 -3.73
N ASN A 272 -14.52 4.74 -2.44
CA ASN A 272 -15.28 5.59 -1.56
C ASN A 272 -14.68 7.00 -1.49
N ASP A 273 -15.50 8.00 -1.17
CA ASP A 273 -15.00 9.34 -0.88
C ASP A 273 -14.24 9.43 0.45
N TRP A 274 -13.56 10.56 0.68
CA TRP A 274 -12.76 10.75 1.88
C TRP A 274 -13.56 10.74 3.18
N ASP A 275 -14.79 11.23 3.19
CA ASP A 275 -15.61 11.28 4.39
C ASP A 275 -16.01 9.87 4.81
N GLN A 276 -16.40 9.04 3.87
CA GLN A 276 -16.70 7.64 4.13
C GLN A 276 -15.45 6.86 4.56
N MET A 277 -14.33 6.99 3.82
CA MET A 277 -13.08 6.31 4.14
C MET A 277 -12.56 6.67 5.54
N LEU A 278 -12.57 7.95 5.92
CA LEU A 278 -12.09 8.40 7.22
C LEU A 278 -13.06 8.02 8.35
N SER A 279 -14.38 8.01 8.09
CA SER A 279 -15.37 7.51 9.06
C SER A 279 -15.14 6.02 9.36
N GLU A 280 -14.94 5.19 8.34
CA GLU A 280 -14.65 3.76 8.50
C GLU A 280 -13.30 3.54 9.20
N PHE A 281 -12.28 4.29 8.83
CA PHE A 281 -10.98 4.30 9.48
C PHE A 281 -11.09 4.60 10.98
N CYS A 282 -11.87 5.61 11.37
CA CYS A 282 -12.04 5.98 12.78
C CYS A 282 -12.76 4.90 13.60
N LYS A 283 -13.71 4.18 13.01
CA LYS A 283 -14.39 3.05 13.68
C LYS A 283 -13.44 1.91 14.02
N ASP A 284 -12.40 1.70 13.20
CA ASP A 284 -11.45 0.60 13.35
C ASP A 284 -10.32 0.89 14.36
N GLN A 285 -10.23 2.11 14.92
CA GLN A 285 -9.12 2.47 15.83
C GLN A 285 -8.98 1.53 17.02
N LYS A 286 -10.09 1.07 17.60
CA LYS A 286 -10.10 0.15 18.75
C LYS A 286 -9.39 -1.18 18.50
N SER A 287 -9.18 -1.56 17.26
CA SER A 287 -8.46 -2.81 16.93
C SER A 287 -6.94 -2.69 17.05
N TYR A 288 -6.42 -1.49 17.31
CA TYR A 288 -4.99 -1.18 17.46
C TYR A 288 -4.56 -0.85 18.90
N ASP A 289 -5.52 -0.78 19.83
CA ASP A 289 -5.31 -0.55 21.28
C ASP A 289 -4.94 -1.82 22.05
#